data_709e60959c98d9ace4ffeb8cc1f46c20
#
_entry.id   709e60959c98d9ace4ffeb8cc1f46c20
#
_cell.length_a   1.000
_cell.length_b   1.000
_cell.length_c   1.000
_cell.angle_alpha   90.00
_cell.angle_beta   90.00
_cell.angle_gamma   90.00
#
_symmetry.space_group_name_H-M   'P 1'
#
loop_
_entity.id
_entity.type
_entity.pdbx_description
1 polymer ?
#
loop_
_entity_poly.entity_id
_entity_poly.type
_entity_poly.pdbx_seq_one_letter_code
_entity_poly.pdbx_strand_id
1 'polypeptide(L)'
;MADAAHAFGASHEHKMCGQIADFTCYSFHAVKNLTTAEGGALVWSEQIEQSGIDGEELYKEFMLLSLHGQSKDALEKTRAGAWEYDVIAPYFKCNMTDITAAIGLSQLKRYPEILHRRRSIIERYDEAFKQ
;
A
#
# COMPACT_ATOMS: atom_id res chain seq x y z
N MET A 1 10.15 -2.28 11.05
CA MET A 1 8.85 -2.14 10.34
C MET A 1 8.03 -1.05 11.01
N ALA A 2 7.39 -0.17 10.24
CA ALA A 2 6.53 0.91 10.73
C ALA A 2 5.05 0.60 10.46
N ASP A 3 4.20 0.79 11.47
CA ASP A 3 2.75 0.88 11.30
C ASP A 3 2.41 2.33 10.91
N ALA A 4 2.05 2.52 9.65
CA ALA A 4 1.66 3.79 9.07
C ALA A 4 0.19 3.80 8.61
N ALA A 5 -0.66 3.00 9.28
CA ALA A 5 -2.07 2.84 8.93
C ALA A 5 -2.85 4.16 8.86
N HIS A 6 -2.38 5.24 9.49
CA HIS A 6 -2.95 6.59 9.47
C HIS A 6 -2.03 7.64 8.81
N ALA A 7 -0.90 7.24 8.25
CA ALA A 7 0.16 8.15 7.84
C ALA A 7 0.39 8.21 6.32
N PHE A 8 -0.54 7.68 5.49
CA PHE A 8 -0.42 7.82 4.04
C PHE A 8 -0.37 9.31 3.65
N GLY A 9 0.66 9.70 2.89
CA GLY A 9 0.91 11.09 2.49
C GLY A 9 1.61 11.97 3.55
N ALA A 10 1.91 11.44 4.72
CA ALA A 10 2.71 12.14 5.71
C ALA A 10 4.20 12.14 5.33
N SER A 11 4.89 13.22 5.70
CA SER A 11 6.34 13.36 5.52
C SER A 11 6.99 13.93 6.79
N HIS A 12 8.23 13.55 7.01
CA HIS A 12 9.07 14.06 8.08
C HIS A 12 10.47 14.32 7.51
N GLU A 13 11.04 15.49 7.78
CA GLU A 13 12.36 15.89 7.27
C GLU A 13 12.54 15.64 5.75
N HIS A 14 11.54 16.05 4.96
CA HIS A 14 11.49 15.88 3.50
C HIS A 14 11.42 14.42 2.99
N LYS A 15 11.31 13.43 3.87
CA LYS A 15 11.09 12.03 3.49
C LYS A 15 9.63 11.65 3.68
N MET A 16 9.07 10.96 2.70
CA MET A 16 7.75 10.35 2.84
C MET A 16 7.79 9.23 3.89
N CYS A 17 6.69 9.02 4.61
CA CYS A 17 6.60 8.02 5.66
C CYS A 17 7.11 6.63 5.23
N GLY A 18 6.80 6.20 4.00
CA GLY A 18 7.25 4.92 3.45
C GLY A 18 8.74 4.81 3.11
N GLN A 19 9.50 5.89 3.23
CA GLN A 19 10.95 5.93 2.94
C GLN A 19 11.82 5.89 4.20
N ILE A 20 11.20 5.90 5.41
CA ILE A 20 11.93 6.07 6.67
C ILE A 20 12.31 4.72 7.29
N ALA A 21 11.39 3.78 7.32
CA ALA A 21 11.63 2.45 7.86
C ALA A 21 11.88 1.43 6.74
N ASP A 22 12.56 0.32 7.06
CA ASP A 22 12.80 -0.77 6.11
C ASP A 22 11.50 -1.22 5.44
N PHE A 23 10.48 -1.49 6.25
CA PHE A 23 9.12 -1.83 5.81
C PHE A 23 8.10 -0.88 6.43
N THR A 24 7.10 -0.49 5.65
CA THR A 24 6.01 0.37 6.10
C THR A 24 4.68 -0.19 5.64
N CYS A 25 3.73 -0.35 6.57
CA CYS A 25 2.39 -0.83 6.31
C CYS A 25 1.38 0.32 6.32
N TYR A 26 0.61 0.45 5.24
CA TYR A 26 -0.51 1.38 5.12
C TYR A 26 -1.85 0.65 5.16
N SER A 27 -2.86 1.31 5.71
CA SER A 27 -4.25 0.86 5.62
C SER A 27 -5.03 1.77 4.68
N PHE A 28 -5.89 1.16 3.85
CA PHE A 28 -6.84 1.85 2.97
C PHE A 28 -8.29 1.55 3.35
N HIS A 29 -8.52 1.15 4.61
CA HIS A 29 -9.87 1.04 5.17
C HIS A 29 -10.65 2.36 5.01
N ALA A 30 -11.99 2.27 5.03
CA ALA A 30 -12.91 3.37 4.71
C ALA A 30 -12.64 4.71 5.41
N VAL A 31 -12.13 4.69 6.65
CA VAL A 31 -11.87 5.90 7.46
C VAL A 31 -10.46 6.46 7.35
N LYS A 32 -9.60 5.86 6.53
CA LYS A 32 -8.20 6.28 6.39
C LYS A 32 -8.03 7.49 5.48
N ASN A 33 -6.82 8.03 5.45
CA ASN A 33 -6.48 9.22 4.66
C ASN A 33 -6.72 9.03 3.16
N LEU A 34 -6.36 7.85 2.65
CA LEU A 34 -6.71 7.34 1.33
C LEU A 34 -7.51 6.06 1.55
N THR A 35 -8.58 5.86 0.82
CA THR A 35 -9.43 4.68 0.99
C THR A 35 -9.67 3.91 -0.31
N THR A 36 -9.75 2.59 -0.16
CA THR A 36 -10.27 1.65 -1.18
C THR A 36 -11.49 0.88 -0.67
N ALA A 37 -12.19 1.41 0.33
CA ALA A 37 -13.16 0.77 1.21
C ALA A 37 -12.48 -0.24 2.15
N GLU A 38 -11.84 -1.25 1.63
CA GLU A 38 -10.95 -2.18 2.30
C GLU A 38 -9.67 -2.34 1.49
N GLY A 39 -8.53 -2.44 2.15
CA GLY A 39 -7.24 -2.64 1.51
C GLY A 39 -6.09 -2.10 2.33
N GLY A 40 -4.90 -2.24 1.78
CA GLY A 40 -3.66 -1.76 2.35
C GLY A 40 -2.51 -1.89 1.36
N ALA A 41 -1.35 -1.41 1.77
CA ALA A 41 -0.11 -1.60 1.04
C ALA A 41 1.03 -1.84 2.01
N LEU A 42 1.94 -2.71 1.60
CA LEU A 42 3.26 -2.85 2.19
C LEU A 42 4.26 -2.24 1.20
N VAL A 43 5.10 -1.37 1.69
CA VAL A 43 6.21 -0.80 0.93
C VAL A 43 7.51 -1.02 1.68
N TRP A 44 8.62 -1.00 0.97
CA TRP A 44 9.96 -1.05 1.56
C TRP A 44 10.82 0.09 1.02
N SER A 45 11.79 0.48 1.82
CA SER A 45 12.72 1.55 1.49
C SER A 45 13.90 1.02 0.68
N GLU A 46 14.57 1.90 -0.05
CA GLU A 46 15.81 1.59 -0.77
C GLU A 46 16.93 1.07 0.15
N GLN A 47 16.85 1.29 1.46
CA GLN A 47 17.80 0.77 2.45
C GLN A 47 17.83 -0.77 2.47
N ILE A 48 16.71 -1.42 2.16
CA ILE A 48 16.62 -2.88 2.04
C ILE A 48 17.55 -3.38 0.93
N GLU A 49 17.52 -2.75 -0.24
CA GLU A 49 18.38 -3.11 -1.37
C GLU A 49 19.86 -2.84 -1.04
N GLN A 50 20.14 -1.76 -0.33
CA GLN A 50 21.50 -1.45 0.15
C GLN A 50 22.01 -2.48 1.17
N SER A 51 21.11 -3.18 1.88
CA SER A 51 21.47 -4.29 2.76
C SER A 51 21.72 -5.62 2.05
N GLY A 52 21.61 -5.66 0.71
CA GLY A 52 21.87 -6.82 -0.13
C GLY A 52 20.64 -7.70 -0.40
N ILE A 53 19.44 -7.22 -0.10
CA ILE A 53 18.18 -7.90 -0.43
C ILE A 53 17.71 -7.38 -1.79
N ASP A 54 17.49 -8.29 -2.74
CA ASP A 54 16.96 -7.96 -4.07
C ASP A 54 15.47 -7.59 -3.97
N GLY A 55 15.11 -6.37 -4.39
CA GLY A 55 13.73 -5.88 -4.37
C GLY A 55 12.78 -6.69 -5.26
N GLU A 56 13.24 -7.22 -6.37
CA GLU A 56 12.48 -8.10 -7.26
C GLU A 56 12.17 -9.46 -6.61
N GLU A 57 13.14 -10.05 -5.91
CA GLU A 57 12.94 -11.30 -5.17
C GLU A 57 11.96 -11.07 -4.02
N LEU A 58 12.11 -9.95 -3.30
CA LEU A 58 11.22 -9.55 -2.22
C LEU A 58 9.78 -9.34 -2.73
N TYR A 59 9.61 -8.69 -3.87
CA TYR A 59 8.30 -8.51 -4.50
C TYR A 59 7.63 -9.87 -4.81
N LYS A 60 8.37 -10.78 -5.43
CA LYS A 60 7.86 -12.13 -5.75
C LYS A 60 7.43 -12.89 -4.50
N GLU A 61 8.21 -12.80 -3.43
CA GLU A 61 7.87 -13.42 -2.15
C GLU A 61 6.57 -12.84 -1.57
N PHE A 62 6.41 -11.52 -1.56
CA PHE A 62 5.16 -10.89 -1.10
C PHE A 62 3.95 -11.22 -1.99
N MET A 63 4.14 -11.39 -3.29
CA MET A 63 3.07 -11.85 -4.18
C MET A 63 2.64 -13.28 -3.82
N LEU A 64 3.58 -14.19 -3.57
CA LEU A 64 3.27 -15.54 -3.09
C LEU A 64 2.53 -15.52 -1.76
N LEU A 65 3.02 -14.74 -0.78
CA LEU A 65 2.42 -14.60 0.56
C LEU A 65 0.99 -14.05 0.50
N SER A 66 0.71 -13.12 -0.39
CA SER A 66 -0.59 -12.44 -0.51
C SER A 66 -1.60 -13.18 -1.38
N LEU A 67 -1.15 -14.08 -2.24
CA LEU A 67 -1.98 -14.79 -3.22
C LEU A 67 -1.97 -16.31 -2.99
N HIS A 68 -2.12 -16.73 -1.74
CA HIS A 68 -2.20 -18.12 -1.27
C HIS A 68 -1.13 -19.07 -1.84
N GLY A 69 0.06 -18.55 -2.11
CA GLY A 69 1.19 -19.35 -2.59
C GLY A 69 1.08 -19.80 -4.05
N GLN A 70 0.27 -19.15 -4.88
CA GLN A 70 0.19 -19.47 -6.30
C GLN A 70 1.49 -19.09 -7.03
N SER A 71 1.99 -20.02 -7.84
CA SER A 71 3.21 -19.83 -8.64
C SER A 71 3.07 -18.87 -9.82
N LYS A 72 1.82 -18.51 -10.19
CA LYS A 72 1.51 -17.58 -11.29
C LYS A 72 0.45 -16.57 -10.86
N ASP A 73 0.63 -15.33 -11.27
CA ASP A 73 -0.36 -14.28 -11.06
C ASP A 73 -1.49 -14.34 -12.12
N ALA A 74 -2.48 -13.40 -11.98
CA ALA A 74 -3.62 -13.36 -12.88
C ALA A 74 -3.23 -12.99 -14.32
N LEU A 75 -2.20 -12.15 -14.53
CA LEU A 75 -1.74 -11.72 -15.85
C LEU A 75 -1.01 -12.85 -16.57
N GLU A 76 -0.20 -13.62 -15.88
CA GLU A 76 0.47 -14.78 -16.45
C GLU A 76 -0.54 -15.85 -16.89
N LYS A 77 -1.65 -16.01 -16.17
CA LYS A 77 -2.74 -16.96 -16.51
C LYS A 77 -3.52 -16.56 -17.77
N THR A 78 -3.48 -15.32 -18.22
CA THR A 78 -4.18 -14.88 -19.45
C THR A 78 -3.50 -15.35 -20.73
N ARG A 79 -2.27 -15.83 -20.67
CA ARG A 79 -1.56 -16.39 -21.83
C ARG A 79 -2.15 -17.76 -22.21
N ALA A 80 -2.27 -18.03 -23.50
CA ALA A 80 -2.77 -19.31 -24.01
C ALA A 80 -1.97 -20.49 -23.42
N GLY A 81 -2.67 -21.44 -22.79
CA GLY A 81 -2.07 -22.62 -22.15
C GLY A 81 -1.49 -22.38 -20.75
N ALA A 82 -1.59 -21.18 -20.18
CA ALA A 82 -1.00 -20.84 -18.89
C ALA A 82 -1.97 -20.98 -17.69
N TRP A 83 -3.07 -21.71 -17.83
CA TRP A 83 -4.07 -21.91 -16.77
C TRP A 83 -3.57 -22.82 -15.63
N GLU A 84 -2.60 -23.66 -15.87
CA GLU A 84 -1.98 -24.50 -14.85
C GLU A 84 -1.06 -23.66 -13.94
N TYR A 85 -1.23 -23.83 -12.64
CA TYR A 85 -0.38 -23.23 -11.61
C TYR A 85 -0.27 -24.19 -10.42
N ASP A 86 0.80 -24.05 -9.66
CA ASP A 86 1.00 -24.78 -8.42
C ASP A 86 0.72 -23.89 -7.20
N VAL A 87 0.34 -24.53 -6.10
CA VAL A 87 0.30 -23.90 -4.78
C VAL A 87 1.55 -24.36 -4.03
N ILE A 88 2.54 -23.46 -3.92
CA ILE A 88 3.86 -23.76 -3.37
C ILE A 88 3.82 -23.93 -1.86
N ALA A 89 2.96 -23.13 -1.17
CA ALA A 89 2.83 -23.15 0.28
C ALA A 89 1.44 -22.64 0.72
N PRO A 90 0.97 -22.98 1.95
CA PRO A 90 -0.34 -22.56 2.46
C PRO A 90 -0.27 -21.10 2.99
N TYR A 91 -0.11 -20.15 2.08
CA TYR A 91 -0.05 -18.73 2.40
C TYR A 91 -1.44 -18.06 2.41
N PHE A 92 -1.47 -16.75 2.68
CA PHE A 92 -2.70 -16.00 2.86
C PHE A 92 -3.36 -15.62 1.53
N LYS A 93 -4.65 -15.33 1.57
CA LYS A 93 -5.41 -14.72 0.48
C LYS A 93 -5.77 -13.30 0.89
N CYS A 94 -4.95 -12.32 0.51
CA CYS A 94 -5.10 -10.91 0.88
C CYS A 94 -4.74 -9.94 -0.26
N ASN A 95 -4.84 -10.38 -1.52
CA ASN A 95 -4.63 -9.51 -2.68
C ASN A 95 -5.78 -8.51 -2.81
N MET A 96 -5.46 -7.31 -3.30
CA MET A 96 -6.44 -6.29 -3.67
C MET A 96 -7.20 -6.73 -4.93
N THR A 97 -8.52 -6.46 -4.96
CA THR A 97 -9.34 -6.71 -6.16
C THR A 97 -9.27 -5.50 -7.11
N ASP A 98 -9.56 -5.73 -8.41
CA ASP A 98 -9.56 -4.64 -9.41
C ASP A 98 -10.60 -3.56 -9.07
N ILE A 99 -11.72 -3.91 -8.47
CA ILE A 99 -12.75 -2.96 -8.03
C ILE A 99 -12.19 -2.02 -6.96
N THR A 100 -11.54 -2.57 -5.93
CA THR A 100 -10.94 -1.76 -4.85
C THR A 100 -9.74 -0.97 -5.36
N ALA A 101 -8.95 -1.52 -6.28
CA ALA A 101 -7.86 -0.82 -6.94
C ALA A 101 -8.36 0.38 -7.77
N ALA A 102 -9.46 0.24 -8.49
CA ALA A 102 -10.07 1.34 -9.26
C ALA A 102 -10.55 2.49 -8.36
N ILE A 103 -11.13 2.17 -7.19
CA ILE A 103 -11.45 3.17 -6.16
C ILE A 103 -10.16 3.88 -5.70
N GLY A 104 -9.11 3.12 -5.41
CA GLY A 104 -7.81 3.65 -4.99
C GLY A 104 -7.21 4.61 -6.01
N LEU A 105 -7.22 4.26 -7.29
CA LEU A 105 -6.73 5.11 -8.37
C LEU A 105 -7.51 6.44 -8.46
N SER A 106 -8.83 6.39 -8.28
CA SER A 106 -9.68 7.59 -8.24
C SER A 106 -9.35 8.47 -7.03
N GLN A 107 -9.16 7.89 -5.85
CA GLN A 107 -8.76 8.59 -4.64
C GLN A 107 -7.37 9.21 -4.80
N LEU A 108 -6.41 8.46 -5.35
CA LEU A 108 -5.02 8.89 -5.51
C LEU A 108 -4.91 10.11 -6.43
N LYS A 109 -5.67 10.15 -7.52
CA LYS A 109 -5.73 11.32 -8.44
C LYS A 109 -6.16 12.59 -7.72
N ARG A 110 -7.05 12.49 -6.75
CA ARG A 110 -7.60 13.61 -5.97
C ARG A 110 -6.86 13.85 -4.65
N TYR A 111 -5.87 13.04 -4.36
CA TYR A 111 -5.24 13.02 -3.04
C TYR A 111 -4.63 14.37 -2.61
N PRO A 112 -3.96 15.14 -3.46
CA PRO A 112 -3.48 16.47 -3.10
C PRO A 112 -4.61 17.41 -2.63
N GLU A 113 -5.77 17.39 -3.29
CA GLU A 113 -6.94 18.18 -2.90
C GLU A 113 -7.51 17.73 -1.56
N ILE A 114 -7.58 16.41 -1.34
CA ILE A 114 -8.03 15.81 -0.09
C ILE A 114 -7.13 16.25 1.06
N LEU A 115 -5.81 16.19 0.89
CA LEU A 115 -4.85 16.64 1.89
C LEU A 115 -4.99 18.14 2.19
N HIS A 116 -5.11 18.97 1.16
CA HIS A 116 -5.31 20.41 1.32
C HIS A 116 -6.59 20.69 2.14
N ARG A 117 -7.68 20.02 1.80
CA ARG A 117 -8.95 20.18 2.54
C ARG A 117 -8.83 19.74 4.01
N ARG A 118 -8.16 18.62 4.28
CA ARG A 118 -7.92 18.16 5.66
C ARG A 118 -7.10 19.18 6.46
N ARG A 119 -6.03 19.73 5.88
CA ARG A 119 -5.22 20.77 6.53
C ARG A 119 -6.06 22.02 6.86
N SER A 120 -6.87 22.50 5.93
CA SER A 120 -7.72 23.67 6.18
C SER A 120 -8.76 23.44 7.29
N ILE A 121 -9.21 22.19 7.47
CA ILE A 121 -10.10 21.82 8.59
C ILE A 121 -9.33 21.86 9.91
N ILE A 122 -8.13 21.28 9.95
CA ILE A 122 -7.27 21.30 11.15
C ILE A 122 -6.96 22.73 11.57
N GLU A 123 -6.53 23.59 10.63
CA GLU A 123 -6.25 25.01 10.90
C GLU A 123 -7.45 25.72 11.52
N ARG A 124 -8.66 25.45 11.04
CA ARG A 124 -9.88 26.00 11.63
C ARG A 124 -10.16 25.51 13.05
N TYR A 125 -9.89 24.24 13.34
CA TYR A 125 -10.00 23.70 14.69
C TYR A 125 -8.95 24.31 15.61
N ASP A 126 -7.69 24.37 15.16
CA ASP A 126 -6.59 24.94 15.93
C ASP A 126 -6.87 26.41 16.27
N GLU A 127 -7.43 27.19 15.33
CA GLU A 127 -7.80 28.57 15.56
C GLU A 127 -8.98 28.71 16.53
N ALA A 128 -10.00 27.86 16.39
CA ALA A 128 -11.18 27.90 17.25
C ALA A 128 -10.90 27.48 18.70
N PHE A 129 -9.91 26.61 18.91
CA PHE A 129 -9.53 26.10 20.22
C PHE A 129 -8.27 26.74 20.81
N LYS A 130 -7.70 27.75 20.17
CA LYS A 130 -6.71 28.64 20.78
C LYS A 130 -7.42 29.53 21.81
N GLN A 131 -7.50 29.05 23.06
CA GLN A 131 -7.89 29.83 24.24
C GLN A 131 -6.75 29.87 25.22
#